data_382f724c5a48d927268b65e008764040
#
_entry.id   382f724c5a48d927268b65e008764040
#
_cell.length_a   1.000
_cell.length_b   1.000
_cell.length_c   1.000
_cell.angle_alpha   90.00
_cell.angle_beta   90.00
_cell.angle_gamma   90.00
#
_symmetry.space_group_name_H-M   'P 1'
#
loop_
_entity.id
_entity.type
_entity.pdbx_description
1 polymer ?
#
loop_
_entity_poly.entity_id
_entity_poly.type
_entity_poly.pdbx_seq_one_letter_code
_entity_poly.pdbx_strand_id
1 'polypeptide(L)'
;PYVEAGNTISFSHGYNIHFGLIKPDEDVNIVMFAPKGPGSRVRTTYLDGFGIPGLVAIEQDATGDALQLALGMAKACGFTKAGVIETTFKEETETDLFGEQAVLCGGLTALINAGFQTLVEAGYQPEIAYFETCHEVKLIVDDIYEHGFGGMWKDVSNTAEYGGLTRRDYVITEETKKGMKKVLSEIQDGTFKKQFADENATDAANLKEMRAAEDQETIEVVGERLRKACGLQKDDQII
;
A
#
# COMPACT_ATOMS: atom_id res chain seq x y z
N PRO A 1 27.06 -2.84 -17.33
CA PRO A 1 28.39 -3.40 -17.56
C PRO A 1 28.73 -4.59 -16.66
N TYR A 2 27.80 -5.03 -15.78
CA TYR A 2 28.04 -6.14 -14.84
C TYR A 2 27.01 -7.25 -14.94
N VAL A 3 26.04 -7.13 -15.85
CA VAL A 3 25.03 -8.17 -16.12
C VAL A 3 25.57 -9.00 -17.30
N GLU A 4 25.61 -10.31 -17.12
CA GLU A 4 26.11 -11.28 -18.07
C GLU A 4 25.00 -12.27 -18.42
N ALA A 5 25.14 -12.99 -19.55
CA ALA A 5 24.21 -14.04 -19.96
C ALA A 5 23.98 -15.04 -18.81
N GLY A 6 22.74 -15.42 -18.60
CA GLY A 6 22.31 -16.31 -17.52
C GLY A 6 22.18 -15.66 -16.14
N ASN A 7 22.49 -14.37 -16.00
CA ASN A 7 22.21 -13.66 -14.75
C ASN A 7 20.69 -13.48 -14.55
N THR A 8 20.31 -13.19 -13.33
CA THR A 8 18.90 -12.89 -12.94
C THR A 8 18.82 -11.47 -12.42
N ILE A 9 17.94 -10.66 -13.01
CA ILE A 9 17.56 -9.36 -12.49
C ILE A 9 16.23 -9.52 -11.76
N SER A 10 16.21 -9.11 -10.49
CA SER A 10 15.07 -9.28 -9.62
C SER A 10 14.43 -7.94 -9.27
N PHE A 11 13.12 -7.91 -9.24
CA PHE A 11 12.29 -6.75 -8.92
C PHE A 11 11.39 -7.06 -7.72
N SER A 12 11.11 -6.05 -6.90
CA SER A 12 10.11 -6.12 -5.82
C SER A 12 8.77 -5.48 -6.21
N HIS A 13 8.69 -4.90 -7.42
CA HIS A 13 7.51 -4.30 -8.03
C HIS A 13 7.70 -4.24 -9.55
N GLY A 14 6.65 -4.46 -10.31
CA GLY A 14 6.75 -4.67 -11.75
C GLY A 14 6.84 -3.40 -12.61
N TYR A 15 6.74 -2.19 -12.07
CA TYR A 15 6.58 -0.91 -12.78
C TYR A 15 7.54 -0.71 -13.94
N ASN A 16 8.84 -0.87 -13.72
CA ASN A 16 9.86 -0.56 -14.71
C ASN A 16 9.84 -1.51 -15.92
N ILE A 17 9.50 -2.76 -15.68
CA ILE A 17 9.39 -3.78 -16.73
C ILE A 17 8.04 -3.64 -17.46
N HIS A 18 6.93 -3.62 -16.70
CA HIS A 18 5.59 -3.51 -17.27
C HIS A 18 5.43 -2.29 -18.19
N PHE A 19 5.93 -1.15 -17.77
CA PHE A 19 5.86 0.08 -18.57
C PHE A 19 7.02 0.26 -19.55
N GLY A 20 7.91 -0.74 -19.70
CA GLY A 20 9.00 -0.75 -20.68
C GLY A 20 10.07 0.32 -20.45
N LEU A 21 10.27 0.76 -19.20
CA LEU A 21 11.32 1.71 -18.83
C LEU A 21 12.70 1.04 -18.76
N ILE A 22 12.71 -0.24 -18.42
CA ILE A 22 13.89 -1.11 -18.48
C ILE A 22 13.61 -2.18 -19.54
N LYS A 23 14.56 -2.33 -20.47
CA LYS A 23 14.56 -3.37 -21.51
C LYS A 23 15.80 -4.22 -21.30
N PRO A 24 15.64 -5.37 -20.62
CA PRO A 24 16.77 -6.27 -20.40
C PRO A 24 17.17 -7.00 -21.69
N ASP A 25 18.41 -7.51 -21.71
CA ASP A 25 18.88 -8.39 -22.77
C ASP A 25 18.14 -9.73 -22.70
N GLU A 26 17.97 -10.41 -23.86
CA GLU A 26 17.19 -11.65 -23.98
C GLU A 26 17.83 -12.86 -23.28
N ASP A 27 19.11 -12.77 -22.93
CA ASP A 27 19.90 -13.83 -22.31
C ASP A 27 19.96 -13.77 -20.78
N VAL A 28 19.14 -12.91 -20.11
CA VAL A 28 19.03 -12.81 -18.67
C VAL A 28 17.64 -13.20 -18.18
N ASN A 29 17.53 -13.68 -16.95
CA ASN A 29 16.23 -13.89 -16.32
C ASN A 29 15.69 -12.58 -15.76
N ILE A 30 14.38 -12.37 -15.90
CA ILE A 30 13.65 -11.27 -15.29
C ILE A 30 12.57 -11.85 -14.38
N VAL A 31 12.78 -11.67 -13.09
CA VAL A 31 11.91 -12.21 -12.05
C VAL A 31 11.41 -11.12 -11.12
N MET A 32 10.28 -11.37 -10.50
CA MET A 32 9.76 -10.55 -9.42
C MET A 32 9.43 -11.42 -8.21
N PHE A 33 9.75 -10.92 -7.01
CA PHE A 33 9.16 -11.40 -5.76
C PHE A 33 8.74 -10.18 -4.95
N ALA A 34 7.46 -9.87 -5.00
CA ALA A 34 6.86 -8.65 -4.45
C ALA A 34 6.22 -8.93 -3.09
N PRO A 35 6.68 -8.31 -1.99
CA PRO A 35 6.00 -8.41 -0.71
C PRO A 35 4.66 -7.66 -0.76
N LYS A 36 3.63 -8.18 -0.13
CA LYS A 36 2.36 -7.46 0.04
C LYS A 36 2.36 -6.73 1.38
N GLY A 37 3.14 -5.66 1.41
CA GLY A 37 3.29 -4.75 2.54
C GLY A 37 4.59 -3.93 2.48
N PRO A 38 4.70 -2.90 3.31
CA PRO A 38 5.88 -2.02 3.37
C PRO A 38 7.16 -2.78 3.72
N GLY A 39 8.30 -2.37 3.16
CA GLY A 39 9.59 -3.01 3.36
C GLY A 39 10.02 -3.16 4.84
N SER A 40 9.70 -2.17 5.67
CA SER A 40 9.92 -2.23 7.13
C SER A 40 9.17 -3.41 7.77
N ARG A 41 7.95 -3.70 7.30
CA ARG A 41 7.16 -4.84 7.78
C ARG A 41 7.72 -6.18 7.32
N VAL A 42 8.27 -6.26 6.12
CA VAL A 42 9.00 -7.47 5.67
C VAL A 42 10.09 -7.83 6.68
N ARG A 43 10.87 -6.84 7.11
CA ARG A 43 11.96 -7.06 8.07
C ARG A 43 11.45 -7.45 9.46
N THR A 44 10.46 -6.75 9.99
CA THR A 44 9.94 -7.03 11.34
C THR A 44 9.28 -8.40 11.43
N THR A 45 8.40 -8.75 10.48
CA THR A 45 7.75 -10.07 10.47
C THR A 45 8.73 -11.22 10.27
N TYR A 46 9.80 -11.00 9.50
CA TYR A 46 10.89 -11.97 9.36
C TYR A 46 11.59 -12.22 10.70
N LEU A 47 11.91 -11.16 11.45
CA LEU A 47 12.55 -11.25 12.78
C LEU A 47 11.66 -11.91 13.81
N ASP A 48 10.34 -11.71 13.71
CA ASP A 48 9.32 -12.38 14.54
C ASP A 48 9.18 -13.89 14.21
N GLY A 49 9.97 -14.39 13.26
CA GLY A 49 9.97 -15.80 12.88
C GLY A 49 8.85 -16.21 11.93
N PHE A 50 8.05 -15.26 11.46
CA PHE A 50 6.97 -15.46 10.51
C PHE A 50 7.37 -14.99 9.11
N GLY A 51 6.59 -14.17 8.44
CA GLY A 51 6.83 -13.63 7.11
C GLY A 51 5.66 -12.76 6.69
N ILE A 52 5.78 -12.16 5.53
CA ILE A 52 4.71 -11.43 4.88
C ILE A 52 4.30 -12.17 3.60
N PRO A 53 3.02 -12.23 3.24
CA PRO A 53 2.61 -12.81 1.95
C PRO A 53 3.30 -12.09 0.79
N GLY A 54 3.62 -12.83 -0.27
CA GLY A 54 4.28 -12.27 -1.43
C GLY A 54 3.77 -12.84 -2.75
N LEU A 55 4.08 -12.13 -3.81
CA LEU A 55 3.82 -12.54 -5.19
C LEU A 55 5.14 -12.89 -5.87
N VAL A 56 5.11 -13.87 -6.77
CA VAL A 56 6.21 -14.16 -7.70
C VAL A 56 5.72 -14.06 -9.14
N ALA A 57 6.55 -13.52 -10.00
CA ALA A 57 6.28 -13.46 -11.42
C ALA A 57 7.56 -13.62 -12.24
N ILE A 58 7.42 -14.20 -13.42
CA ILE A 58 8.50 -14.38 -14.37
C ILE A 58 8.13 -13.63 -15.66
N GLU A 59 8.93 -12.65 -16.03
CA GLU A 59 8.78 -11.97 -17.32
C GLU A 59 9.63 -12.64 -18.38
N GLN A 60 10.85 -13.07 -18.01
CA GLN A 60 11.78 -13.71 -18.91
C GLN A 60 12.54 -14.83 -18.21
N ASP A 61 12.58 -15.99 -18.82
CA ASP A 61 13.29 -17.19 -18.34
C ASP A 61 14.32 -17.64 -19.38
N ALA A 62 15.52 -17.10 -19.31
CA ALA A 62 16.62 -17.40 -20.22
C ALA A 62 17.34 -18.70 -19.87
N THR A 63 17.27 -19.13 -18.61
CA THR A 63 18.00 -20.30 -18.08
C THR A 63 17.12 -21.54 -17.89
N GLY A 64 15.80 -21.37 -17.87
CA GLY A 64 14.82 -22.44 -17.61
C GLY A 64 14.56 -22.75 -16.13
N ASP A 65 15.13 -21.94 -15.21
CA ASP A 65 14.96 -22.10 -13.76
C ASP A 65 14.55 -20.82 -13.03
N ALA A 66 14.11 -19.79 -13.77
CA ALA A 66 13.77 -18.49 -13.22
C ALA A 66 12.69 -18.55 -12.11
N LEU A 67 11.68 -19.42 -12.24
CA LEU A 67 10.65 -19.60 -11.21
C LEU A 67 11.26 -20.17 -9.92
N GLN A 68 12.14 -21.15 -10.02
CA GLN A 68 12.80 -21.75 -8.86
C GLN A 68 13.67 -20.71 -8.13
N LEU A 69 14.35 -19.85 -8.89
CA LEU A 69 15.13 -18.75 -8.33
C LEU A 69 14.24 -17.75 -7.59
N ALA A 70 13.14 -17.29 -8.21
CA ALA A 70 12.19 -16.36 -7.58
C ALA A 70 11.58 -16.94 -6.29
N LEU A 71 11.18 -18.21 -6.31
CA LEU A 71 10.67 -18.92 -5.13
C LEU A 71 11.74 -19.10 -4.06
N GLY A 72 12.98 -19.37 -4.46
CA GLY A 72 14.13 -19.43 -3.55
C GLY A 72 14.38 -18.11 -2.81
N MET A 73 14.32 -16.99 -3.52
CA MET A 73 14.44 -15.64 -2.97
C MET A 73 13.27 -15.32 -2.03
N ALA A 74 12.04 -15.59 -2.44
CA ALA A 74 10.84 -15.42 -1.63
C ALA A 74 10.91 -16.24 -0.32
N LYS A 75 11.42 -17.48 -0.40
CA LYS A 75 11.65 -18.34 0.76
C LYS A 75 12.72 -17.78 1.69
N ALA A 76 13.82 -17.29 1.15
CA ALA A 76 14.90 -16.68 1.94
C ALA A 76 14.42 -15.42 2.71
N CYS A 77 13.48 -14.66 2.12
CA CYS A 77 12.84 -13.51 2.76
C CYS A 77 11.67 -13.88 3.71
N GLY A 78 11.34 -15.16 3.84
CA GLY A 78 10.29 -15.65 4.75
C GLY A 78 8.87 -15.64 4.15
N PHE A 79 8.67 -15.20 2.92
CA PHE A 79 7.33 -15.08 2.29
C PHE A 79 6.56 -16.41 2.27
N THR A 80 7.26 -17.52 2.04
CA THR A 80 6.65 -18.86 1.97
C THR A 80 6.05 -19.33 3.28
N LYS A 81 6.34 -18.69 4.41
CA LYS A 81 5.70 -18.97 5.69
C LYS A 81 4.29 -18.40 5.78
N ALA A 82 4.07 -17.26 5.11
CA ALA A 82 2.76 -16.61 5.06
C ALA A 82 1.96 -16.98 3.80
N GLY A 83 2.65 -17.27 2.70
CA GLY A 83 2.08 -17.67 1.43
C GLY A 83 2.68 -16.90 0.25
N VAL A 84 2.81 -17.59 -0.89
CA VAL A 84 3.29 -17.02 -2.15
C VAL A 84 2.31 -17.38 -3.26
N ILE A 85 1.93 -16.39 -4.06
CA ILE A 85 1.04 -16.56 -5.21
C ILE A 85 1.82 -16.18 -6.47
N GLU A 86 1.70 -17.01 -7.50
CA GLU A 86 2.24 -16.70 -8.83
C GLU A 86 1.29 -15.74 -9.56
N THR A 87 1.87 -14.72 -10.22
CA THR A 87 1.15 -13.69 -10.96
C THR A 87 1.95 -13.25 -12.20
N THR A 88 1.63 -12.11 -12.78
CA THR A 88 2.38 -11.48 -13.86
C THR A 88 2.89 -10.10 -13.45
N PHE A 89 3.92 -9.59 -14.13
CA PHE A 89 4.39 -8.21 -13.93
C PHE A 89 3.28 -7.20 -14.17
N LYS A 90 2.43 -7.42 -15.17
CA LYS A 90 1.27 -6.58 -15.45
C LYS A 90 0.28 -6.56 -14.28
N GLU A 91 -0.18 -7.74 -13.87
CA GLU A 91 -1.21 -7.86 -12.82
C GLU A 91 -0.71 -7.27 -11.50
N GLU A 92 0.51 -7.59 -11.08
CA GLU A 92 1.11 -7.02 -9.88
C GLU A 92 1.18 -5.50 -9.97
N THR A 93 1.72 -4.95 -11.06
CA THR A 93 1.89 -3.51 -11.21
C THR A 93 0.57 -2.74 -11.19
N GLU A 94 -0.42 -3.21 -11.96
CA GLU A 94 -1.70 -2.52 -12.05
C GLU A 94 -2.49 -2.59 -10.74
N THR A 95 -2.48 -3.75 -10.07
CA THR A 95 -3.23 -3.94 -8.82
C THR A 95 -2.54 -3.26 -7.63
N ASP A 96 -1.22 -3.26 -7.57
CA ASP A 96 -0.46 -2.58 -6.52
C ASP A 96 -0.65 -1.06 -6.60
N LEU A 97 -0.43 -0.47 -7.78
CA LEU A 97 -0.67 0.96 -8.03
C LEU A 97 -2.12 1.36 -7.72
N PHE A 98 -3.10 0.54 -8.12
CA PHE A 98 -4.49 0.79 -7.79
C PHE A 98 -4.74 0.72 -6.28
N GLY A 99 -4.22 -0.30 -5.63
CA GLY A 99 -4.37 -0.52 -4.19
C GLY A 99 -3.86 0.67 -3.37
N GLU A 100 -2.64 1.15 -3.68
CA GLU A 100 -2.04 2.28 -2.95
C GLU A 100 -2.75 3.60 -3.22
N GLN A 101 -3.20 3.85 -4.46
CA GLN A 101 -3.87 5.10 -4.82
C GLN A 101 -5.32 5.17 -4.33
N ALA A 102 -6.09 4.11 -4.56
CA ALA A 102 -7.52 4.11 -4.33
C ALA A 102 -7.94 3.66 -2.91
N VAL A 103 -7.10 2.89 -2.21
CA VAL A 103 -7.49 2.26 -0.94
C VAL A 103 -6.45 2.48 0.16
N LEU A 104 -5.23 1.96 0.00
CA LEU A 104 -4.28 1.78 1.12
C LEU A 104 -3.65 3.09 1.61
N CYS A 105 -3.28 3.97 0.68
CA CYS A 105 -2.66 5.25 1.02
C CYS A 105 -3.63 6.39 0.72
N GLY A 106 -3.93 6.67 -0.56
CA GLY A 106 -4.76 7.80 -0.95
C GLY A 106 -6.19 7.71 -0.41
N GLY A 107 -6.87 6.59 -0.63
CA GLY A 107 -8.26 6.42 -0.20
C GLY A 107 -8.45 6.46 1.32
N LEU A 108 -7.60 5.74 2.06
CA LEU A 108 -7.70 5.65 3.52
C LEU A 108 -7.40 6.99 4.19
N THR A 109 -6.33 7.67 3.79
CA THR A 109 -5.98 8.97 4.38
C THR A 109 -7.04 10.04 4.09
N ALA A 110 -7.58 10.06 2.87
CA ALA A 110 -8.67 10.96 2.50
C ALA A 110 -9.96 10.69 3.31
N LEU A 111 -10.32 9.42 3.52
CA LEU A 111 -11.48 9.03 4.33
C LEU A 111 -11.31 9.49 5.79
N ILE A 112 -10.15 9.22 6.38
CA ILE A 112 -9.82 9.60 7.75
C ILE A 112 -9.89 11.13 7.91
N ASN A 113 -9.25 11.88 7.01
CA ASN A 113 -9.23 13.34 7.08
C ASN A 113 -10.64 13.94 6.90
N ALA A 114 -11.44 13.44 5.96
CA ALA A 114 -12.81 13.88 5.78
C ALA A 114 -13.69 13.63 7.03
N GLY A 115 -13.52 12.50 7.69
CA GLY A 115 -14.19 12.20 8.96
C GLY A 115 -13.77 13.14 10.08
N PHE A 116 -12.45 13.37 10.23
CA PHE A 116 -11.88 14.30 11.19
C PHE A 116 -12.42 15.72 10.99
N GLN A 117 -12.33 16.25 9.77
CA GLN A 117 -12.81 17.60 9.44
C GLN A 117 -14.30 17.74 9.72
N THR A 118 -15.12 16.75 9.34
CA THR A 118 -16.57 16.75 9.60
C THR A 118 -16.89 16.92 11.08
N LEU A 119 -16.17 16.24 11.97
CA LEU A 119 -16.37 16.36 13.41
C LEU A 119 -15.89 17.71 13.94
N VAL A 120 -14.73 18.20 13.52
CA VAL A 120 -14.19 19.48 13.96
C VAL A 120 -15.07 20.64 13.51
N GLU A 121 -15.55 20.64 12.26
CA GLU A 121 -16.50 21.63 11.74
C GLU A 121 -17.83 21.63 12.48
N ALA A 122 -18.26 20.48 13.00
CA ALA A 122 -19.44 20.35 13.86
C ALA A 122 -19.20 20.85 15.30
N GLY A 123 -17.98 21.28 15.63
CA GLY A 123 -17.62 21.87 16.93
C GLY A 123 -17.10 20.88 17.96
N TYR A 124 -16.79 19.63 17.58
CA TYR A 124 -16.16 18.67 18.48
C TYR A 124 -14.67 18.98 18.67
N GLN A 125 -14.13 18.55 19.81
CA GLN A 125 -12.71 18.72 20.11
C GLN A 125 -11.84 17.95 19.11
N PRO A 126 -10.81 18.57 18.51
CA PRO A 126 -9.93 17.90 17.54
C PRO A 126 -9.26 16.64 18.09
N GLU A 127 -8.92 16.61 19.37
CA GLU A 127 -8.34 15.44 20.05
C GLU A 127 -9.29 14.24 20.02
N ILE A 128 -10.57 14.47 20.29
CA ILE A 128 -11.60 13.43 20.24
C ILE A 128 -11.81 12.98 18.79
N ALA A 129 -11.94 13.94 17.86
CA ALA A 129 -12.08 13.63 16.45
C ALA A 129 -10.91 12.77 15.93
N TYR A 130 -9.66 13.05 16.37
CA TYR A 130 -8.49 12.26 16.01
C TYR A 130 -8.56 10.83 16.54
N PHE A 131 -8.96 10.62 17.79
CA PHE A 131 -9.09 9.27 18.33
C PHE A 131 -10.15 8.46 17.59
N GLU A 132 -11.31 9.04 17.34
CA GLU A 132 -12.46 8.38 16.72
C GLU A 132 -12.27 8.09 15.22
N THR A 133 -11.53 8.93 14.48
CA THR A 133 -11.43 8.82 13.02
C THR A 133 -10.06 8.38 12.52
N CYS A 134 -9.01 8.45 13.34
CA CYS A 134 -7.65 8.11 12.94
C CYS A 134 -7.04 7.01 13.81
N HIS A 135 -6.94 7.24 15.12
CA HIS A 135 -6.28 6.29 16.01
C HIS A 135 -6.97 4.92 16.02
N GLU A 136 -8.28 4.91 16.16
CA GLU A 136 -9.06 3.67 16.29
C GLU A 136 -9.12 2.86 14.99
N VAL A 137 -8.91 3.49 13.84
CA VAL A 137 -8.86 2.79 12.53
C VAL A 137 -7.87 1.62 12.55
N LYS A 138 -6.71 1.79 13.21
CA LYS A 138 -5.73 0.70 13.32
C LYS A 138 -6.32 -0.54 13.99
N LEU A 139 -7.08 -0.35 15.07
CA LEU A 139 -7.64 -1.46 15.84
C LEU A 139 -8.71 -2.21 15.05
N ILE A 140 -9.55 -1.48 14.32
CA ILE A 140 -10.55 -2.06 13.42
C ILE A 140 -9.89 -2.77 12.24
N VAL A 141 -8.80 -2.20 11.69
CA VAL A 141 -8.05 -2.82 10.59
C VAL A 141 -7.32 -4.08 11.07
N ASP A 142 -6.77 -4.09 12.27
CA ASP A 142 -6.16 -5.28 12.87
C ASP A 142 -7.21 -6.41 12.99
N ASP A 143 -8.42 -6.11 13.47
CA ASP A 143 -9.49 -7.09 13.58
C ASP A 143 -9.99 -7.61 12.21
N ILE A 144 -10.12 -6.71 11.22
CA ILE A 144 -10.39 -7.11 9.83
C ILE A 144 -9.29 -8.04 9.29
N TYR A 145 -8.03 -7.73 9.59
CA TYR A 145 -6.88 -8.51 9.15
C TYR A 145 -6.88 -9.92 9.77
N GLU A 146 -7.22 -10.04 11.04
CA GLU A 146 -7.19 -11.31 11.78
C GLU A 146 -8.45 -12.16 11.53
N HIS A 147 -9.62 -11.54 11.46
CA HIS A 147 -10.90 -12.23 11.47
C HIS A 147 -11.78 -11.98 10.23
N GLY A 148 -11.34 -11.10 9.31
CA GLY A 148 -12.12 -10.68 8.14
C GLY A 148 -13.31 -9.77 8.51
N PHE A 149 -14.04 -9.29 7.51
CA PHE A 149 -15.19 -8.39 7.73
C PHE A 149 -16.26 -9.04 8.63
N GLY A 150 -16.54 -10.33 8.44
CA GLY A 150 -17.55 -11.02 9.23
C GLY A 150 -17.17 -11.24 10.69
N GLY A 151 -15.87 -11.36 10.99
CA GLY A 151 -15.34 -11.41 12.36
C GLY A 151 -15.45 -10.05 13.02
N MET A 152 -14.91 -9.03 12.38
CA MET A 152 -14.96 -7.65 12.85
C MET A 152 -16.40 -7.20 13.20
N TRP A 153 -17.40 -7.49 12.35
CA TRP A 153 -18.79 -7.15 12.66
C TRP A 153 -19.35 -7.85 13.90
N LYS A 154 -18.82 -9.02 14.26
CA LYS A 154 -19.24 -9.74 15.47
C LYS A 154 -18.54 -9.26 16.73
N ASP A 155 -17.37 -8.64 16.58
CA ASP A 155 -16.56 -8.18 17.70
C ASP A 155 -16.95 -6.75 18.14
N VAL A 156 -17.42 -5.91 17.22
CA VAL A 156 -17.88 -4.57 17.56
C VAL A 156 -19.29 -4.57 18.20
N SER A 157 -19.68 -3.46 18.80
CA SER A 157 -21.02 -3.31 19.39
C SER A 157 -22.13 -3.39 18.34
N ASN A 158 -23.32 -3.83 18.75
CA ASN A 158 -24.52 -3.86 17.87
C ASN A 158 -24.82 -2.49 17.26
N THR A 159 -24.50 -1.40 17.96
CA THR A 159 -24.69 -0.03 17.47
C THR A 159 -23.71 0.30 16.34
N ALA A 160 -22.45 -0.11 16.51
CA ALA A 160 -21.43 0.08 15.46
C ALA A 160 -21.72 -0.78 14.24
N GLU A 161 -22.09 -2.04 14.42
CA GLU A 161 -22.49 -2.95 13.33
C GLU A 161 -23.67 -2.37 12.55
N TYR A 162 -24.78 -2.04 13.23
CA TYR A 162 -25.97 -1.50 12.59
C TYR A 162 -25.67 -0.17 11.87
N GLY A 163 -24.95 0.73 12.55
CA GLY A 163 -24.57 2.04 11.99
C GLY A 163 -23.69 1.88 10.74
N GLY A 164 -22.65 1.08 10.84
CA GLY A 164 -21.72 0.83 9.75
C GLY A 164 -22.41 0.21 8.53
N LEU A 165 -23.14 -0.88 8.73
CA LEU A 165 -23.83 -1.58 7.63
C LEU A 165 -24.90 -0.73 6.94
N THR A 166 -25.59 0.13 7.68
CA THR A 166 -26.67 0.96 7.12
C THR A 166 -26.23 2.31 6.55
N ARG A 167 -25.01 2.77 6.86
CA ARG A 167 -24.52 4.11 6.46
C ARG A 167 -23.34 4.08 5.49
N ARG A 168 -22.65 2.95 5.33
CA ARG A 168 -21.47 2.81 4.46
C ARG A 168 -21.70 3.32 3.03
N ASP A 169 -22.91 3.13 2.48
CA ASP A 169 -23.25 3.52 1.12
C ASP A 169 -23.47 5.04 0.96
N TYR A 170 -23.57 5.80 2.08
CA TYR A 170 -23.55 7.27 2.03
C TYR A 170 -22.12 7.81 1.86
N VAL A 171 -21.13 7.04 2.28
CA VAL A 171 -19.70 7.41 2.20
C VAL A 171 -19.08 6.86 0.92
N ILE A 172 -19.23 5.57 0.68
CA ILE A 172 -18.73 4.93 -0.55
C ILE A 172 -19.90 4.81 -1.56
N THR A 173 -20.09 5.86 -2.31
CA THR A 173 -21.17 6.01 -3.27
C THR A 173 -20.82 5.44 -4.65
N GLU A 174 -21.76 5.42 -5.58
CA GLU A 174 -21.47 5.10 -6.98
C GLU A 174 -20.49 6.09 -7.63
N GLU A 175 -20.49 7.35 -7.21
CA GLU A 175 -19.49 8.34 -7.68
C GLU A 175 -18.09 8.00 -7.16
N THR A 176 -17.95 7.55 -5.91
CA THR A 176 -16.69 7.05 -5.38
C THR A 176 -16.16 5.87 -6.21
N LYS A 177 -17.04 4.91 -6.55
CA LYS A 177 -16.67 3.78 -7.41
C LYS A 177 -16.28 4.19 -8.84
N LYS A 178 -16.93 5.23 -9.40
CA LYS A 178 -16.50 5.80 -10.68
C LYS A 178 -15.11 6.42 -10.60
N GLY A 179 -14.80 7.12 -9.50
CA GLY A 179 -13.46 7.62 -9.23
C GLY A 179 -12.42 6.50 -9.20
N MET A 180 -12.69 5.41 -8.49
CA MET A 180 -11.82 4.22 -8.46
C MET A 180 -11.61 3.62 -9.85
N LYS A 181 -12.66 3.49 -10.66
CA LYS A 181 -12.54 3.01 -12.05
C LYS A 181 -11.69 3.93 -12.92
N LYS A 182 -11.78 5.25 -12.70
CA LYS A 182 -10.94 6.22 -13.39
C LYS A 182 -9.46 6.04 -13.01
N VAL A 183 -9.14 5.91 -11.72
CA VAL A 183 -7.78 5.62 -11.25
C VAL A 183 -7.23 4.38 -11.94
N LEU A 184 -7.98 3.28 -11.95
CA LEU A 184 -7.53 2.04 -12.60
C LEU A 184 -7.31 2.25 -14.12
N SER A 185 -8.20 2.96 -14.80
CA SER A 185 -8.06 3.26 -16.23
C SER A 185 -6.81 4.07 -16.54
N GLU A 186 -6.50 5.09 -15.72
CA GLU A 186 -5.31 5.93 -15.89
C GLU A 186 -3.99 5.18 -15.61
N ILE A 187 -4.03 4.14 -14.78
CA ILE A 187 -2.92 3.22 -14.61
C ILE A 187 -2.73 2.36 -15.87
N GLN A 188 -3.82 1.75 -16.35
CA GLN A 188 -3.80 0.80 -17.46
C GLN A 188 -3.42 1.45 -18.80
N ASP A 189 -3.87 2.68 -19.04
CA ASP A 189 -3.60 3.40 -20.30
C ASP A 189 -2.25 4.17 -20.29
N GLY A 190 -1.54 4.16 -19.15
CA GLY A 190 -0.23 4.81 -18.99
C GLY A 190 -0.31 6.31 -18.67
N THR A 191 -1.48 6.87 -18.45
CA THR A 191 -1.67 8.27 -18.04
C THR A 191 -0.91 8.55 -16.72
N PHE A 192 -1.10 7.70 -15.71
CA PHE A 192 -0.38 7.84 -14.43
C PHE A 192 1.14 7.72 -14.62
N LYS A 193 1.62 6.74 -15.42
CA LYS A 193 3.04 6.60 -15.73
C LYS A 193 3.62 7.91 -16.29
N LYS A 194 2.89 8.55 -17.22
CA LYS A 194 3.34 9.82 -17.81
C LYS A 194 3.38 10.94 -16.78
N GLN A 195 2.34 11.08 -15.96
CA GLN A 195 2.28 12.10 -14.90
C GLN A 195 3.45 11.93 -13.92
N PHE A 196 3.73 10.69 -13.49
CA PHE A 196 4.83 10.41 -12.57
C PHE A 196 6.21 10.66 -13.20
N ALA A 197 6.37 10.38 -14.50
CA ALA A 197 7.61 10.69 -15.21
C ALA A 197 7.82 12.22 -15.34
N ASP A 198 6.76 12.97 -15.64
CA ASP A 198 6.80 14.42 -15.72
C ASP A 198 7.14 15.05 -14.34
N GLU A 199 6.59 14.50 -13.25
CA GLU A 199 6.91 14.91 -11.88
C GLU A 199 8.38 14.67 -11.52
N ASN A 200 8.92 13.49 -11.85
CA ASN A 200 10.33 13.18 -11.61
C ASN A 200 11.28 14.06 -12.44
N ALA A 201 10.88 14.51 -13.61
CA ALA A 201 11.66 15.42 -14.43
C ALA A 201 11.85 16.82 -13.78
N THR A 202 10.98 17.19 -12.84
CA THR A 202 11.04 18.45 -12.08
C THR A 202 11.61 18.28 -10.67
N ASP A 203 12.35 17.21 -10.41
CA ASP A 203 12.89 16.87 -9.09
C ASP A 203 11.78 16.74 -8.02
N ALA A 204 10.65 16.19 -8.42
CA ALA A 204 9.47 15.96 -7.59
C ALA A 204 8.98 17.25 -6.87
N ALA A 205 8.95 18.37 -7.58
CA ALA A 205 8.63 19.66 -7.00
C ALA A 205 7.21 19.73 -6.42
N ASN A 206 6.21 19.24 -7.20
CA ASN A 206 4.82 19.23 -6.76
C ASN A 206 4.59 18.23 -5.59
N LEU A 207 5.27 17.08 -5.60
CA LEU A 207 5.22 16.14 -4.48
C LEU A 207 5.80 16.73 -3.19
N LYS A 208 6.86 17.54 -3.28
CA LYS A 208 7.42 18.26 -2.13
C LYS A 208 6.43 19.28 -1.56
N GLU A 209 5.72 19.99 -2.42
CA GLU A 209 4.68 20.94 -2.00
C GLU A 209 3.49 20.22 -1.34
N MET A 210 3.02 19.11 -1.92
CA MET A 210 1.95 18.29 -1.33
C MET A 210 2.35 17.77 0.05
N ARG A 211 3.57 17.25 0.23
CA ARG A 211 4.06 16.80 1.55
C ARG A 211 4.06 17.94 2.57
N ALA A 212 4.55 19.11 2.18
CA ALA A 212 4.57 20.27 3.08
C ALA A 212 3.15 20.73 3.46
N ALA A 213 2.17 20.58 2.58
CA ALA A 213 0.78 20.86 2.89
C ALA A 213 0.18 19.83 3.87
N GLU A 214 0.41 18.54 3.64
CA GLU A 214 -0.02 17.46 4.55
C GLU A 214 0.54 17.65 5.97
N ASP A 215 1.82 18.03 6.12
CA ASP A 215 2.46 18.29 7.41
C ASP A 215 1.78 19.43 8.20
N GLN A 216 1.05 20.32 7.52
CA GLN A 216 0.33 21.45 8.13
C GLN A 216 -1.17 21.16 8.38
N GLU A 217 -1.68 20.03 7.93
CA GLU A 217 -3.07 19.65 8.18
C GLU A 217 -3.36 19.57 9.69
N THR A 218 -4.52 20.04 10.10
CA THR A 218 -4.90 20.08 11.53
C THR A 218 -4.86 18.67 12.15
N ILE A 219 -5.26 17.66 11.42
CA ILE A 219 -5.21 16.27 11.88
C ILE A 219 -3.78 15.82 12.18
N GLU A 220 -2.80 16.23 11.37
CA GLU A 220 -1.40 15.86 11.57
C GLU A 220 -0.79 16.58 12.78
N VAL A 221 -1.03 17.88 12.91
CA VAL A 221 -0.59 18.69 14.04
C VAL A 221 -1.15 18.17 15.37
N VAL A 222 -2.45 17.87 15.41
CA VAL A 222 -3.11 17.28 16.59
C VAL A 222 -2.58 15.86 16.85
N GLY A 223 -2.46 15.08 15.78
CA GLY A 223 -2.00 13.70 15.83
C GLY A 223 -0.57 13.57 16.35
N GLU A 224 0.36 14.44 15.92
CA GLU A 224 1.74 14.43 16.41
C GLU A 224 1.77 14.61 17.94
N ARG A 225 1.03 15.60 18.44
CA ARG A 225 0.93 15.88 19.88
C ARG A 225 0.37 14.68 20.66
N LEU A 226 -0.69 14.05 20.14
CA LEU A 226 -1.32 12.90 20.78
C LEU A 226 -0.44 11.64 20.71
N ARG A 227 0.21 11.37 19.59
CA ARG A 227 1.16 10.25 19.47
C ARG A 227 2.31 10.37 20.46
N LYS A 228 2.84 11.59 20.66
CA LYS A 228 3.86 11.85 21.71
C LYS A 228 3.29 11.63 23.11
N ALA A 229 2.13 12.21 23.41
CA ALA A 229 1.53 12.13 24.74
C ALA A 229 1.14 10.69 25.14
N CYS A 230 0.70 9.86 24.19
CA CYS A 230 0.30 8.47 24.39
C CYS A 230 1.45 7.47 24.26
N GLY A 231 2.70 7.91 24.00
CA GLY A 231 3.84 7.02 23.82
C GLY A 231 3.75 6.13 22.57
N LEU A 232 2.95 6.54 21.57
CA LEU A 232 2.77 5.80 20.31
C LEU A 232 3.87 6.07 19.28
N GLN A 233 4.60 7.17 19.45
CA GLN A 233 5.79 7.45 18.66
C GLN A 233 6.91 6.52 19.15
N LYS A 234 7.26 5.54 18.34
CA LYS A 234 8.53 4.81 18.52
C LYS A 234 9.64 5.74 18.06
N ASP A 235 10.68 5.92 18.89
CA ASP A 235 11.88 6.64 18.49
C ASP A 235 12.33 6.13 17.13
N ASP A 236 12.72 7.04 16.25
CA ASP A 236 13.15 6.79 14.87
C ASP A 236 14.30 5.77 14.82
N GLN A 237 13.97 4.51 14.84
CA GLN A 237 14.82 3.47 14.32
C GLN A 237 14.43 3.22 12.86
N ILE A 238 14.64 4.24 12.04
CA ILE A 238 14.74 4.03 10.59
C ILE A 238 16.08 3.32 10.40
N ILE A 239 15.97 2.05 10.04
CA ILE A 239 17.11 1.21 9.63
C ILE A 239 17.52 1.61 8.22
#